data_8b5fc5e58a3f01807592c5b262cc2eab
#
_entry.id   8b5fc5e58a3f01807592c5b262cc2eab
#
_cell.length_a   1.000
_cell.length_b   1.000
_cell.length_c   1.000
_cell.angle_alpha   90.00
_cell.angle_beta   90.00
_cell.angle_gamma   90.00
#
_symmetry.space_group_name_H-M   'P 1'
#
loop_
_entity.id
_entity.type
_entity.pdbx_description
1 polymer ?
#
loop_
_entity_poly.entity_id
_entity_poly.type
_entity_poly.pdbx_seq_one_letter_code
_entity_poly.pdbx_strand_id
1 'polypeptide(L)'
;MGYMETYKAWCENEYFDEDTRAELKSIAGDEKEIEDRFYKDLEFGTGGLRGVIGNGTNRMNVYIVRKATQGLANFIIKEGTQDKGVAISHDNRRMSREFAQEAALCLAANGIKVYIFPSLRPTPELSFAVRELHCTAGIMVTASHNPPEYNGYKVYWDDGCQITAPKDTQIINEVKAVTDFNDVKTIDEEEARVRGLYNIIGYDMDDAFIAALKKQSLNGDIIKQVADDIKIVYSPFNGTGNVPVRRILRELGFKNVYVVAAQEKPDPNFTTLEYPNPEDPKAFTYALRLAKEVDADIILATDPDADRLGVYSKDTKSGEYKSFTGNMSGMLIAEYLLSQRKEKGLLHENGAFVKTIVSTNLADLIAKEYNLKLIEVLTGFKYIGEQIKFFEQNNTYEYEFGFEESYGCLVGTHARDKDAIVAVMALCEAAAYYKSKGITLWDQMINIFDKYGYFKEGQKAVTMKGAEGAVQIAKMMDDLRNNPPKKFGAWNVVEFRDYKKDECTVIATGEKKPTGLPESNVLYFELNDHAWCCARPSGTEPKIKFYMGVKGTGLEDADKKLEELTDAVSEIVGL
;
A
#
# COMPACT_ATOMS: atom_id res chain seq x y z
N MET A 1 25.98 23.00 2.15
CA MET A 1 25.73 24.06 1.13
C MET A 1 24.34 24.62 1.35
N GLY A 2 24.16 25.94 1.15
CA GLY A 2 22.81 26.52 1.13
C GLY A 2 22.08 26.12 -0.16
N TYR A 3 20.74 26.16 -0.15
CA TYR A 3 19.93 25.78 -1.31
C TYR A 3 20.33 26.50 -2.60
N MET A 4 20.69 27.80 -2.50
CA MET A 4 21.13 28.61 -3.63
C MET A 4 22.48 28.18 -4.20
N GLU A 5 23.41 27.70 -3.36
CA GLU A 5 24.71 27.15 -3.81
C GLU A 5 24.52 25.83 -4.54
N THR A 6 23.64 24.97 -3.99
CA THR A 6 23.28 23.69 -4.62
C THR A 6 22.60 23.89 -5.99
N TYR A 7 21.67 24.85 -6.07
CA TYR A 7 21.02 25.23 -7.33
C TYR A 7 22.05 25.68 -8.38
N LYS A 8 22.99 26.59 -8.02
CA LYS A 8 24.04 27.05 -8.92
C LYS A 8 24.93 25.91 -9.39
N ALA A 9 25.32 25.03 -8.46
CA ALA A 9 26.10 23.85 -8.81
C ALA A 9 25.38 22.96 -9.85
N TRP A 10 24.06 22.76 -9.72
CA TRP A 10 23.30 22.02 -10.71
C TRP A 10 23.19 22.72 -12.06
N CYS A 11 23.12 24.06 -12.09
CA CYS A 11 23.10 24.84 -13.34
C CYS A 11 24.43 24.80 -14.12
N GLU A 12 25.56 24.54 -13.45
CA GLU A 12 26.90 24.65 -14.00
C GLU A 12 27.56 23.29 -14.25
N ASN A 13 27.21 22.25 -13.47
CA ASN A 13 27.87 20.95 -13.55
C ASN A 13 27.46 20.19 -14.83
N GLU A 14 28.44 19.83 -15.64
CA GLU A 14 28.27 19.12 -16.91
C GLU A 14 27.78 17.66 -16.75
N TYR A 15 27.75 17.12 -15.53
CA TYR A 15 27.10 15.83 -15.25
C TYR A 15 25.60 15.88 -15.58
N PHE A 16 24.94 17.02 -15.35
CA PHE A 16 23.55 17.22 -15.72
C PHE A 16 23.45 17.59 -17.20
N ASP A 17 22.48 17.00 -17.89
CA ASP A 17 22.28 17.26 -19.32
C ASP A 17 21.94 18.73 -19.61
N GLU A 18 22.04 19.10 -20.88
CA GLU A 18 21.86 20.48 -21.33
C GLU A 18 20.43 20.98 -21.08
N ASP A 19 19.43 20.12 -21.29
CA ASP A 19 18.01 20.45 -21.10
C ASP A 19 17.71 20.70 -19.61
N THR A 20 18.25 19.87 -18.72
CA THR A 20 18.14 20.06 -17.26
C THR A 20 18.76 21.38 -16.81
N ARG A 21 19.99 21.68 -17.28
CA ARG A 21 20.66 22.95 -16.93
C ARG A 21 19.93 24.17 -17.51
N ALA A 22 19.36 24.04 -18.70
CA ALA A 22 18.59 25.12 -19.34
C ALA A 22 17.27 25.37 -18.58
N GLU A 23 16.55 24.30 -18.21
CA GLU A 23 15.32 24.40 -17.40
C GLU A 23 15.59 25.05 -16.04
N LEU A 24 16.64 24.62 -15.33
CA LEU A 24 17.01 25.23 -14.05
C LEU A 24 17.40 26.71 -14.19
N LYS A 25 18.12 27.09 -15.25
CA LYS A 25 18.43 28.50 -15.53
C LYS A 25 17.17 29.33 -15.82
N SER A 26 16.12 28.72 -16.35
CA SER A 26 14.86 29.43 -16.65
C SER A 26 14.13 29.91 -15.40
N ILE A 27 14.35 29.28 -14.24
CA ILE A 27 13.75 29.64 -12.94
C ILE A 27 14.64 30.56 -12.09
N ALA A 28 15.74 31.09 -12.64
CA ALA A 28 16.72 31.91 -11.89
C ALA A 28 16.11 33.13 -11.15
N GLY A 29 14.96 33.63 -11.62
CA GLY A 29 14.23 34.74 -10.99
C GLY A 29 13.17 34.35 -9.96
N ASP A 30 12.93 33.05 -9.77
CA ASP A 30 11.91 32.52 -8.83
C ASP A 30 12.59 31.87 -7.62
N GLU A 31 12.89 32.70 -6.62
CA GLU A 31 13.59 32.24 -5.41
C GLU A 31 12.79 31.19 -4.63
N LYS A 32 11.45 31.28 -4.64
CA LYS A 32 10.58 30.32 -3.94
C LYS A 32 10.62 28.96 -4.60
N GLU A 33 10.58 28.92 -5.93
CA GLU A 33 10.68 27.68 -6.67
C GLU A 33 12.07 27.05 -6.51
N ILE A 34 13.14 27.87 -6.52
CA ILE A 34 14.50 27.39 -6.25
C ILE A 34 14.60 26.82 -4.84
N GLU A 35 14.10 27.51 -3.82
CA GLU A 35 14.11 27.04 -2.46
C GLU A 35 13.35 25.70 -2.34
N ASP A 36 12.14 25.59 -2.89
CA ASP A 36 11.32 24.38 -2.82
C ASP A 36 12.01 23.18 -3.47
N ARG A 37 12.77 23.40 -4.54
CA ARG A 37 13.50 22.32 -5.24
C ARG A 37 14.83 21.93 -4.59
N PHE A 38 15.45 22.79 -3.79
CA PHE A 38 16.83 22.61 -3.33
C PHE A 38 17.04 22.77 -1.81
N TYR A 39 15.97 23.08 -1.01
CA TYR A 39 16.13 23.30 0.44
C TYR A 39 16.59 22.05 1.21
N LYS A 40 16.36 20.87 0.62
CA LYS A 40 16.82 19.57 1.12
C LYS A 40 17.00 18.57 -0.03
N ASP A 41 17.63 17.45 0.27
CA ASP A 41 17.59 16.28 -0.61
C ASP A 41 16.26 15.55 -0.43
N LEU A 42 15.74 14.93 -1.51
CA LEU A 42 14.60 14.04 -1.43
C LEU A 42 15.01 12.84 -0.56
N GLU A 43 14.29 12.67 0.53
CA GLU A 43 14.64 11.67 1.52
C GLU A 43 14.31 10.26 1.01
N PHE A 44 15.29 9.38 1.07
CA PHE A 44 15.07 7.95 0.99
C PHE A 44 14.44 7.51 2.32
N GLY A 45 13.10 7.43 2.35
CA GLY A 45 12.36 7.00 3.53
C GLY A 45 12.48 5.49 3.78
N THR A 46 11.75 5.00 4.76
CA THR A 46 11.82 3.58 5.20
C THR A 46 11.40 2.54 4.17
N GLY A 47 11.13 2.94 2.93
CA GLY A 47 10.72 2.03 1.86
C GLY A 47 11.12 2.50 0.48
N GLY A 48 11.80 3.66 0.34
CA GLY A 48 12.21 4.24 -0.93
C GLY A 48 11.99 5.74 -1.02
N LEU A 49 11.98 6.26 -2.25
CA LEU A 49 11.76 7.67 -2.56
C LEU A 49 10.30 7.93 -2.96
N ARG A 50 9.80 9.11 -2.68
CA ARG A 50 8.55 9.65 -3.24
C ARG A 50 8.60 11.16 -3.29
N GLY A 51 8.27 11.76 -4.43
CA GLY A 51 8.27 13.21 -4.60
C GLY A 51 7.65 13.65 -5.91
N VAL A 52 7.55 14.98 -6.07
CA VAL A 52 7.12 15.61 -7.31
C VAL A 52 8.20 15.42 -8.37
N ILE A 53 7.79 15.12 -9.62
CA ILE A 53 8.68 15.00 -10.77
C ILE A 53 9.22 16.39 -11.15
N GLY A 54 10.54 16.51 -11.36
CA GLY A 54 11.19 17.75 -11.77
C GLY A 54 12.68 17.76 -11.47
N ASN A 55 13.38 18.81 -11.91
CA ASN A 55 14.80 18.98 -11.65
C ASN A 55 15.05 19.63 -10.28
N GLY A 56 16.04 19.14 -9.53
CA GLY A 56 16.41 19.57 -8.20
C GLY A 56 16.62 18.40 -7.22
N THR A 57 17.24 18.70 -6.09
CA THR A 57 17.58 17.67 -5.08
C THR A 57 16.34 17.17 -4.34
N ASN A 58 15.28 17.99 -4.20
CA ASN A 58 14.01 17.66 -3.56
C ASN A 58 12.94 17.29 -4.62
N ARG A 59 13.32 16.63 -5.70
CA ARG A 59 12.46 16.21 -6.80
C ARG A 59 12.79 14.79 -7.27
N MET A 60 11.79 14.11 -7.85
CA MET A 60 12.02 12.85 -8.57
C MET A 60 12.53 13.15 -9.99
N ASN A 61 13.75 12.74 -10.27
CA ASN A 61 14.38 12.82 -11.58
C ASN A 61 15.39 11.69 -11.77
N VAL A 62 15.91 11.57 -12.99
CA VAL A 62 16.85 10.49 -13.35
C VAL A 62 18.11 10.49 -12.48
N TYR A 63 18.61 11.65 -12.08
CA TYR A 63 19.83 11.78 -11.28
C TYR A 63 19.62 11.30 -9.85
N ILE A 64 18.48 11.65 -9.23
CA ILE A 64 18.12 11.19 -7.87
C ILE A 64 17.85 9.68 -7.88
N VAL A 65 17.19 9.16 -8.92
CA VAL A 65 16.99 7.70 -9.09
C VAL A 65 18.33 6.98 -9.25
N ARG A 66 19.23 7.48 -10.08
CA ARG A 66 20.59 6.93 -10.25
C ARG A 66 21.37 6.94 -8.93
N LYS A 67 21.36 8.07 -8.19
CA LYS A 67 22.01 8.20 -6.88
C LYS A 67 21.48 7.18 -5.88
N ALA A 68 20.16 7.03 -5.77
CA ALA A 68 19.53 6.04 -4.90
C ALA A 68 19.90 4.61 -5.32
N THR A 69 19.91 4.34 -6.61
CA THR A 69 20.26 3.02 -7.16
C THR A 69 21.75 2.71 -6.96
N GLN A 70 22.64 3.70 -7.07
CA GLN A 70 24.07 3.51 -6.75
C GLN A 70 24.26 3.13 -5.28
N GLY A 71 23.55 3.78 -4.35
CA GLY A 71 23.58 3.40 -2.94
C GLY A 71 23.06 1.98 -2.71
N LEU A 72 21.96 1.61 -3.35
CA LEU A 72 21.45 0.22 -3.30
C LEU A 72 22.46 -0.78 -3.89
N ALA A 73 23.10 -0.45 -5.01
CA ALA A 73 24.14 -1.28 -5.63
C ALA A 73 25.33 -1.49 -4.69
N ASN A 74 25.80 -0.42 -4.03
CA ASN A 74 26.89 -0.49 -3.05
C ASN A 74 26.53 -1.44 -1.90
N PHE A 75 25.30 -1.37 -1.39
CA PHE A 75 24.81 -2.25 -0.35
C PHE A 75 24.76 -3.72 -0.80
N ILE A 76 24.20 -3.99 -1.98
CA ILE A 76 24.12 -5.35 -2.57
C ILE A 76 25.52 -5.96 -2.73
N ILE A 77 26.51 -5.17 -3.17
CA ILE A 77 27.90 -5.61 -3.32
C ILE A 77 28.52 -5.92 -1.95
N LYS A 78 28.27 -5.09 -0.93
CA LYS A 78 28.74 -5.34 0.45
C LYS A 78 28.15 -6.62 1.05
N GLU A 79 26.89 -6.92 0.74
CA GLU A 79 26.22 -8.17 1.13
C GLU A 79 26.73 -9.39 0.32
N GLY A 80 27.48 -9.19 -0.76
CA GLY A 80 28.01 -10.26 -1.63
C GLY A 80 26.94 -11.01 -2.42
N THR A 81 25.82 -10.35 -2.74
CA THR A 81 24.64 -10.97 -3.38
C THR A 81 24.35 -10.48 -4.80
N GLN A 82 25.32 -9.78 -5.43
CA GLN A 82 25.18 -9.19 -6.77
C GLN A 82 24.81 -10.21 -7.86
N ASP A 83 25.23 -11.46 -7.71
CA ASP A 83 24.96 -12.51 -8.70
C ASP A 83 23.49 -12.96 -8.75
N LYS A 84 22.73 -12.75 -7.66
CA LYS A 84 21.30 -13.06 -7.61
C LYS A 84 20.46 -12.11 -8.46
N GLY A 85 20.93 -10.88 -8.62
CA GLY A 85 20.27 -9.86 -9.43
C GLY A 85 19.15 -9.11 -8.74
N VAL A 86 18.53 -8.19 -9.50
CA VAL A 86 17.44 -7.30 -9.05
C VAL A 86 16.30 -7.33 -10.06
N ALA A 87 15.07 -7.57 -9.59
CA ALA A 87 13.87 -7.46 -10.43
C ALA A 87 13.36 -6.01 -10.45
N ILE A 88 12.90 -5.53 -11.62
CA ILE A 88 12.43 -4.14 -11.77
C ILE A 88 11.09 -4.10 -12.50
N SER A 89 10.13 -3.36 -11.93
CA SER A 89 8.83 -3.06 -12.51
C SER A 89 8.49 -1.59 -12.37
N HIS A 90 7.48 -1.14 -13.11
CA HIS A 90 6.98 0.23 -13.08
C HIS A 90 5.48 0.31 -13.38
N ASP A 91 4.84 1.39 -12.95
CA ASP A 91 3.45 1.73 -13.29
C ASP A 91 3.36 2.58 -14.59
N ASN A 92 2.18 3.19 -14.81
CA ASN A 92 1.88 4.00 -16.00
C ASN A 92 2.21 5.50 -15.85
N ARG A 93 2.78 5.94 -14.72
CA ARG A 93 3.05 7.36 -14.46
C ARG A 93 4.10 7.93 -15.40
N ARG A 94 4.09 9.27 -15.56
CA ARG A 94 5.16 9.98 -16.26
C ARG A 94 6.52 9.58 -15.68
N MET A 95 7.51 9.38 -16.51
CA MET A 95 8.88 9.00 -16.17
C MET A 95 9.05 7.63 -15.48
N SER A 96 7.98 6.85 -15.25
CA SER A 96 8.12 5.55 -14.57
C SER A 96 8.99 4.57 -15.35
N ARG A 97 8.81 4.51 -16.67
CA ARG A 97 9.62 3.66 -17.55
C ARG A 97 11.07 4.12 -17.59
N GLU A 98 11.30 5.43 -17.73
CA GLU A 98 12.62 6.05 -17.78
C GLU A 98 13.36 5.83 -16.46
N PHE A 99 12.72 6.03 -15.32
CA PHE A 99 13.31 5.78 -14.01
C PHE A 99 13.65 4.30 -13.79
N ALA A 100 12.79 3.38 -14.24
CA ALA A 100 13.07 1.95 -14.19
C ALA A 100 14.29 1.57 -15.07
N GLN A 101 14.38 2.14 -16.27
CA GLN A 101 15.51 1.96 -17.17
C GLN A 101 16.81 2.50 -16.57
N GLU A 102 16.80 3.69 -16.00
CA GLU A 102 17.97 4.30 -15.36
C GLU A 102 18.46 3.50 -14.15
N ALA A 103 17.53 2.98 -13.35
CA ALA A 103 17.86 2.08 -12.26
C ALA A 103 18.51 0.78 -12.79
N ALA A 104 17.97 0.20 -13.85
CA ALA A 104 18.52 -1.01 -14.49
C ALA A 104 19.95 -0.80 -14.99
N LEU A 105 20.20 0.31 -15.68
CA LEU A 105 21.52 0.62 -16.25
C LEU A 105 22.56 0.96 -15.17
N CYS A 106 22.15 1.61 -14.09
CA CYS A 106 23.01 1.86 -12.95
C CYS A 106 23.42 0.55 -12.25
N LEU A 107 22.47 -0.37 -12.01
CA LEU A 107 22.77 -1.69 -11.43
C LEU A 107 23.72 -2.50 -12.35
N ALA A 108 23.42 -2.55 -13.64
CA ALA A 108 24.25 -3.26 -14.62
C ALA A 108 25.67 -2.69 -14.70
N ALA A 109 25.84 -1.36 -14.61
CA ALA A 109 27.15 -0.71 -14.57
C ALA A 109 27.98 -1.12 -13.32
N ASN A 110 27.31 -1.51 -12.23
CA ASN A 110 27.92 -2.04 -11.03
C ASN A 110 28.08 -3.58 -11.06
N GLY A 111 27.85 -4.23 -12.20
CA GLY A 111 28.01 -5.68 -12.36
C GLY A 111 26.86 -6.50 -11.75
N ILE A 112 25.74 -5.87 -11.42
CA ILE A 112 24.56 -6.53 -10.85
C ILE A 112 23.61 -6.90 -11.99
N LYS A 113 23.19 -8.17 -12.03
CA LYS A 113 22.22 -8.66 -13.01
C LYS A 113 20.84 -8.03 -12.76
N VAL A 114 20.17 -7.65 -13.83
CA VAL A 114 18.84 -7.04 -13.78
C VAL A 114 17.84 -7.91 -14.54
N TYR A 115 16.64 -8.03 -13.96
CA TYR A 115 15.45 -8.65 -14.56
C TYR A 115 14.35 -7.58 -14.63
N ILE A 116 14.15 -7.01 -15.82
CA ILE A 116 13.20 -5.90 -16.02
C ILE A 116 11.99 -6.35 -16.84
N PHE A 117 10.79 -5.93 -16.42
CA PHE A 117 9.59 -6.13 -17.22
C PHE A 117 9.57 -5.17 -18.42
N PRO A 118 9.10 -5.64 -19.62
CA PRO A 118 9.14 -4.85 -20.85
C PRO A 118 8.10 -3.72 -20.88
N SER A 119 7.12 -3.78 -20.01
CA SER A 119 6.05 -2.80 -19.82
C SER A 119 5.56 -2.84 -18.39
N LEU A 120 4.64 -1.93 -18.06
CA LEU A 120 4.08 -1.82 -16.70
C LEU A 120 3.57 -3.16 -16.15
N ARG A 121 3.90 -3.47 -14.89
CA ARG A 121 3.42 -4.61 -14.12
C ARG A 121 3.10 -4.19 -12.69
N PRO A 122 2.15 -4.88 -12.01
CA PRO A 122 1.72 -4.51 -10.67
C PRO A 122 2.78 -4.78 -9.60
N THR A 123 2.69 -4.04 -8.51
CA THR A 123 3.53 -4.22 -7.31
C THR A 123 3.56 -5.67 -6.80
N PRO A 124 2.42 -6.39 -6.66
CA PRO A 124 2.46 -7.78 -6.20
C PRO A 124 3.17 -8.73 -7.17
N GLU A 125 3.13 -8.47 -8.47
CA GLU A 125 3.85 -9.29 -9.44
C GLU A 125 5.36 -9.06 -9.37
N LEU A 126 5.82 -7.83 -9.06
CA LEU A 126 7.23 -7.59 -8.74
C LEU A 126 7.65 -8.37 -7.49
N SER A 127 6.86 -8.29 -6.40
CA SER A 127 7.13 -9.04 -5.17
C SER A 127 7.23 -10.55 -5.45
N PHE A 128 6.34 -11.08 -6.27
CA PHE A 128 6.35 -12.46 -6.74
C PHE A 128 7.63 -12.76 -7.57
N ALA A 129 8.00 -11.90 -8.52
CA ALA A 129 9.17 -12.09 -9.37
C ALA A 129 10.48 -12.10 -8.59
N VAL A 130 10.63 -11.25 -7.56
CA VAL A 130 11.79 -11.27 -6.65
C VAL A 130 11.98 -12.65 -6.02
N ARG A 131 10.88 -13.27 -5.58
CA ARG A 131 10.87 -14.59 -4.95
C ARG A 131 11.11 -15.73 -5.96
N GLU A 132 10.39 -15.71 -7.08
CA GLU A 132 10.45 -16.74 -8.12
C GLU A 132 11.82 -16.82 -8.79
N LEU A 133 12.46 -15.67 -9.01
CA LEU A 133 13.80 -15.57 -9.60
C LEU A 133 14.92 -15.63 -8.54
N HIS A 134 14.57 -15.72 -7.25
CA HIS A 134 15.54 -15.67 -6.13
C HIS A 134 16.46 -14.44 -6.18
N CYS A 135 15.90 -13.29 -6.58
CA CYS A 135 16.63 -12.04 -6.63
C CYS A 135 17.05 -11.58 -5.22
N THR A 136 18.12 -10.78 -5.15
CA THR A 136 18.53 -10.15 -3.89
C THR A 136 17.63 -8.98 -3.51
N ALA A 137 17.08 -8.29 -4.50
CA ALA A 137 16.20 -7.13 -4.31
C ALA A 137 15.21 -6.96 -5.46
N GLY A 138 14.24 -6.08 -5.26
CA GLY A 138 13.31 -5.60 -6.28
C GLY A 138 13.16 -4.08 -6.23
N ILE A 139 12.83 -3.49 -7.36
CA ILE A 139 12.54 -2.06 -7.50
C ILE A 139 11.18 -1.88 -8.16
N MET A 140 10.27 -1.16 -7.50
CA MET A 140 9.00 -0.72 -8.09
C MET A 140 8.99 0.79 -8.27
N VAL A 141 8.89 1.24 -9.51
CA VAL A 141 8.78 2.66 -9.82
C VAL A 141 7.31 3.04 -9.89
N THR A 142 6.83 3.68 -8.83
CA THR A 142 5.41 4.09 -8.66
C THR A 142 5.26 5.10 -7.53
N ALA A 143 4.26 5.96 -7.62
CA ALA A 143 3.76 6.74 -6.48
C ALA A 143 2.37 6.26 -6.02
N SER A 144 1.98 5.00 -6.36
CA SER A 144 0.69 4.41 -6.00
C SER A 144 -0.47 5.34 -6.42
N HIS A 145 -1.32 5.73 -5.50
CA HIS A 145 -2.52 6.55 -5.71
C HIS A 145 -2.28 8.08 -5.61
N ASN A 146 -1.03 8.55 -5.49
CA ASN A 146 -0.74 9.99 -5.44
C ASN A 146 -1.14 10.71 -6.73
N PRO A 147 -1.32 12.07 -6.70
CA PRO A 147 -1.57 12.86 -7.90
C PRO A 147 -0.55 12.65 -9.04
N PRO A 148 -0.91 13.01 -10.30
CA PRO A 148 -0.10 12.68 -11.49
C PRO A 148 1.28 13.32 -11.54
N GLU A 149 1.52 14.41 -10.82
CA GLU A 149 2.81 15.08 -10.72
C GLU A 149 3.84 14.34 -9.85
N TYR A 150 3.41 13.32 -9.09
CA TYR A 150 4.29 12.52 -8.24
C TYR A 150 4.79 11.27 -8.94
N ASN A 151 6.01 10.85 -8.57
CA ASN A 151 6.52 9.51 -8.80
C ASN A 151 7.30 9.03 -7.57
N GLY A 152 7.72 7.77 -7.58
CA GLY A 152 8.43 7.15 -6.48
C GLY A 152 9.28 5.96 -6.91
N TYR A 153 10.06 5.44 -5.96
CA TYR A 153 10.98 4.34 -6.14
C TYR A 153 10.96 3.51 -4.85
N LYS A 154 10.24 2.38 -4.88
CA LYS A 154 10.12 1.45 -3.73
C LYS A 154 11.18 0.35 -3.86
N VAL A 155 11.79 -0.03 -2.73
CA VAL A 155 12.77 -1.11 -2.68
C VAL A 155 12.21 -2.30 -1.90
N TYR A 156 12.39 -3.48 -2.47
CA TYR A 156 12.02 -4.79 -1.94
C TYR A 156 13.29 -5.62 -1.72
N TRP A 157 13.25 -6.58 -0.78
CA TRP A 157 14.38 -7.46 -0.53
C TRP A 157 14.12 -8.90 -1.00
N ASP A 158 15.02 -9.81 -0.72
CA ASP A 158 15.06 -11.19 -1.23
C ASP A 158 13.84 -12.05 -0.88
N ASP A 159 13.10 -11.66 0.12
CA ASP A 159 11.83 -12.30 0.50
C ASP A 159 10.62 -11.77 -0.28
N GLY A 160 10.81 -10.74 -1.13
CA GLY A 160 9.74 -10.05 -1.86
C GLY A 160 8.98 -9.02 -1.03
N CYS A 161 9.40 -8.75 0.22
CA CYS A 161 8.81 -7.73 1.06
C CYS A 161 9.51 -6.37 0.85
N GLN A 162 8.77 -5.27 0.98
CA GLN A 162 9.37 -3.95 1.04
C GLN A 162 10.32 -3.88 2.24
N ILE A 163 11.49 -3.25 2.07
CA ILE A 163 12.54 -3.22 3.10
C ILE A 163 12.04 -2.71 4.45
N THR A 164 12.50 -3.38 5.53
CA THR A 164 12.28 -3.04 6.93
C THR A 164 13.61 -2.84 7.65
N ALA A 165 13.58 -2.37 8.90
CA ALA A 165 14.79 -2.26 9.71
C ALA A 165 15.41 -3.65 9.96
N PRO A 166 16.75 -3.76 9.98
CA PRO A 166 17.74 -2.69 9.85
C PRO A 166 18.16 -2.36 8.40
N LYS A 167 17.68 -3.11 7.40
CA LYS A 167 18.12 -2.96 6.00
C LYS A 167 17.76 -1.61 5.40
N ASP A 168 16.59 -1.08 5.72
CA ASP A 168 16.19 0.26 5.28
C ASP A 168 17.23 1.32 5.68
N THR A 169 17.65 1.32 6.95
CA THR A 169 18.66 2.24 7.47
C THR A 169 20.04 2.01 6.85
N GLN A 170 20.40 0.76 6.63
CA GLN A 170 21.68 0.41 5.98
C GLN A 170 21.73 0.91 4.54
N ILE A 171 20.66 0.70 3.75
CA ILE A 171 20.56 1.19 2.38
C ILE A 171 20.53 2.73 2.35
N ILE A 172 19.77 3.38 3.24
CA ILE A 172 19.75 4.84 3.38
C ILE A 172 21.17 5.40 3.60
N ASN A 173 21.97 4.75 4.43
CA ASN A 173 23.34 5.19 4.71
C ASN A 173 24.23 5.08 3.46
N GLU A 174 24.09 4.02 2.65
CA GLU A 174 24.81 3.90 1.37
C GLU A 174 24.37 4.97 0.36
N VAL A 175 23.08 5.29 0.29
CA VAL A 175 22.56 6.37 -0.57
C VAL A 175 23.14 7.72 -0.14
N LYS A 176 23.19 7.99 1.18
CA LYS A 176 23.77 9.23 1.72
C LYS A 176 25.28 9.32 1.51
N ALA A 177 25.98 8.19 1.44
CA ALA A 177 27.41 8.14 1.18
C ALA A 177 27.77 8.51 -0.27
N VAL A 178 26.83 8.45 -1.21
CA VAL A 178 27.00 8.96 -2.58
C VAL A 178 26.85 10.47 -2.57
N THR A 179 27.95 11.19 -2.36
CA THR A 179 27.97 12.67 -2.25
C THR A 179 28.29 13.38 -3.54
N ASP A 180 28.97 12.70 -4.48
CA ASP A 180 29.28 13.21 -5.82
C ASP A 180 28.51 12.40 -6.88
N PHE A 181 27.79 13.07 -7.75
CA PHE A 181 27.10 12.43 -8.86
C PHE A 181 28.06 11.78 -9.87
N ASN A 182 29.32 12.21 -9.95
CA ASN A 182 30.34 11.57 -10.79
C ASN A 182 30.72 10.16 -10.33
N ASP A 183 30.41 9.79 -9.06
CA ASP A 183 30.61 8.44 -8.54
C ASP A 183 29.50 7.48 -8.96
N VAL A 184 28.40 8.00 -9.54
CA VAL A 184 27.28 7.20 -10.01
C VAL A 184 27.62 6.58 -11.36
N LYS A 185 27.61 5.25 -11.41
CA LYS A 185 27.92 4.50 -12.63
C LYS A 185 26.68 4.28 -13.46
N THR A 186 26.85 4.41 -14.76
CA THR A 186 25.84 4.05 -15.77
C THR A 186 26.52 3.32 -16.93
N ILE A 187 25.75 2.56 -17.70
CA ILE A 187 26.21 1.79 -18.86
C ILE A 187 25.15 1.91 -19.96
N ASP A 188 25.55 1.76 -21.18
CA ASP A 188 24.63 1.65 -22.31
C ASP A 188 23.83 0.33 -22.26
N GLU A 189 22.57 0.36 -22.70
CA GLU A 189 21.70 -0.83 -22.66
C GLU A 189 22.24 -1.97 -23.52
N GLU A 190 22.78 -1.66 -24.71
CA GLU A 190 23.32 -2.68 -25.62
C GLU A 190 24.54 -3.37 -24.98
N GLU A 191 25.42 -2.59 -24.37
CA GLU A 191 26.56 -3.14 -23.63
C GLU A 191 26.11 -3.99 -22.45
N ALA A 192 25.11 -3.55 -21.67
CA ALA A 192 24.57 -4.29 -20.56
C ALA A 192 23.95 -5.64 -21.00
N ARG A 193 23.28 -5.66 -22.17
CA ARG A 193 22.73 -6.88 -22.79
C ARG A 193 23.83 -7.83 -23.25
N VAL A 194 24.85 -7.32 -23.91
CA VAL A 194 26.00 -8.13 -24.38
C VAL A 194 26.71 -8.79 -23.20
N ARG A 195 26.81 -8.10 -22.07
CA ARG A 195 27.39 -8.63 -20.84
C ARG A 195 26.46 -9.62 -20.10
N GLY A 196 25.22 -9.81 -20.54
CA GLY A 196 24.22 -10.65 -19.88
C GLY A 196 23.71 -10.09 -18.54
N LEU A 197 23.89 -8.78 -18.33
CA LEU A 197 23.48 -8.08 -17.12
C LEU A 197 22.07 -7.47 -17.23
N TYR A 198 21.52 -7.32 -18.43
CA TYR A 198 20.19 -6.77 -18.67
C TYR A 198 19.29 -7.83 -19.31
N ASN A 199 18.33 -8.35 -18.52
CA ASN A 199 17.47 -9.44 -18.93
C ASN A 199 16.01 -8.98 -18.89
N ILE A 200 15.29 -9.16 -19.98
CA ILE A 200 13.85 -8.90 -20.04
C ILE A 200 13.13 -10.16 -19.55
N ILE A 201 12.24 -9.98 -18.55
CA ILE A 201 11.29 -10.99 -18.09
C ILE A 201 9.88 -10.60 -18.56
N GLY A 202 9.04 -11.58 -18.87
CA GLY A 202 7.74 -11.28 -19.49
C GLY A 202 6.71 -12.36 -19.25
N TYR A 203 6.11 -12.88 -20.33
CA TYR A 203 4.92 -13.74 -20.28
C TYR A 203 5.07 -14.97 -19.37
N ASP A 204 6.23 -15.59 -19.29
CA ASP A 204 6.44 -16.76 -18.41
C ASP A 204 6.26 -16.37 -16.93
N MET A 205 6.67 -15.14 -16.56
CA MET A 205 6.47 -14.62 -15.21
C MET A 205 4.99 -14.27 -14.97
N ASP A 206 4.33 -13.62 -15.95
CA ASP A 206 2.90 -13.33 -15.91
C ASP A 206 2.10 -14.66 -15.74
N ASP A 207 2.47 -15.72 -16.46
CA ASP A 207 1.83 -17.05 -16.40
C ASP A 207 2.03 -17.70 -15.02
N ALA A 208 3.24 -17.64 -14.48
CA ALA A 208 3.55 -18.16 -13.15
C ALA A 208 2.78 -17.42 -12.05
N PHE A 209 2.72 -16.09 -12.13
CA PHE A 209 1.97 -15.25 -11.21
C PHE A 209 0.48 -15.60 -11.22
N ILE A 210 -0.16 -15.60 -12.39
CA ILE A 210 -1.58 -15.97 -12.52
C ILE A 210 -1.85 -17.39 -12.03
N ALA A 211 -0.96 -18.34 -12.31
CA ALA A 211 -1.09 -19.72 -11.81
C ALA A 211 -1.01 -19.79 -10.28
N ALA A 212 -0.17 -18.94 -9.64
CA ALA A 212 -0.10 -18.86 -8.18
C ALA A 212 -1.40 -18.28 -7.57
N LEU A 213 -1.98 -17.26 -8.20
CA LEU A 213 -3.27 -16.67 -7.78
C LEU A 213 -4.41 -17.69 -7.88
N LYS A 214 -4.50 -18.43 -8.98
CA LYS A 214 -5.56 -19.44 -9.20
C LYS A 214 -5.59 -20.52 -8.12
N LYS A 215 -4.46 -20.84 -7.50
CA LYS A 215 -4.39 -21.79 -6.38
C LYS A 215 -5.15 -21.32 -5.13
N GLN A 216 -5.44 -20.02 -5.03
CA GLN A 216 -6.19 -19.44 -3.92
C GLN A 216 -7.72 -19.51 -4.12
N SER A 217 -8.20 -19.83 -5.32
CA SER A 217 -9.63 -19.99 -5.60
C SER A 217 -10.18 -21.26 -4.91
N LEU A 218 -11.31 -21.12 -4.22
CA LEU A 218 -11.92 -22.18 -3.40
C LEU A 218 -13.17 -22.79 -4.05
N ASN A 219 -13.93 -22.01 -4.84
CA ASN A 219 -15.27 -22.35 -5.31
C ASN A 219 -15.45 -22.18 -6.82
N GLY A 220 -14.50 -22.66 -7.61
CA GLY A 220 -14.54 -22.55 -9.08
C GLY A 220 -15.80 -23.15 -9.73
N ASP A 221 -16.42 -24.17 -9.12
CA ASP A 221 -17.67 -24.74 -9.64
C ASP A 221 -18.88 -23.83 -9.42
N ILE A 222 -18.89 -23.06 -8.32
CA ILE A 222 -19.94 -22.05 -8.09
C ILE A 222 -19.82 -20.90 -9.09
N ILE A 223 -18.60 -20.49 -9.42
CA ILE A 223 -18.38 -19.48 -10.46
C ILE A 223 -19.03 -19.92 -11.76
N LYS A 224 -18.84 -21.18 -12.19
CA LYS A 224 -19.44 -21.73 -13.41
C LYS A 224 -20.96 -21.70 -13.39
N GLN A 225 -21.59 -21.93 -12.22
CA GLN A 225 -23.05 -21.94 -12.08
C GLN A 225 -23.68 -20.56 -12.31
N VAL A 226 -23.00 -19.47 -11.90
CA VAL A 226 -23.52 -18.10 -12.00
C VAL A 226 -22.82 -17.27 -13.07
N ALA A 227 -21.91 -17.85 -13.85
CA ALA A 227 -21.07 -17.15 -14.81
C ALA A 227 -21.84 -16.33 -15.86
N ASP A 228 -23.04 -16.78 -16.24
CA ASP A 228 -23.90 -16.11 -17.21
C ASP A 228 -24.70 -14.96 -16.59
N ASP A 229 -24.92 -14.97 -15.27
CA ASP A 229 -25.78 -14.04 -14.58
C ASP A 229 -25.02 -12.96 -13.79
N ILE A 230 -23.81 -13.27 -13.30
CA ILE A 230 -23.02 -12.32 -12.53
C ILE A 230 -22.39 -11.27 -13.44
N LYS A 231 -22.55 -9.98 -13.09
CA LYS A 231 -22.05 -8.86 -13.85
C LYS A 231 -21.07 -8.05 -13.01
N ILE A 232 -19.84 -7.91 -13.50
CA ILE A 232 -18.74 -7.25 -12.85
C ILE A 232 -18.36 -6.00 -13.63
N VAL A 233 -18.33 -4.84 -13.00
CA VAL A 233 -17.72 -3.62 -13.55
C VAL A 233 -16.36 -3.43 -12.95
N TYR A 234 -15.36 -3.20 -13.79
CA TYR A 234 -13.97 -3.02 -13.38
C TYR A 234 -13.36 -1.76 -13.98
N SER A 235 -12.65 -0.99 -13.14
CA SER A 235 -11.76 0.08 -13.59
C SER A 235 -10.34 -0.15 -13.10
N PRO A 236 -9.34 -0.17 -14.00
CA PRO A 236 -7.93 -0.22 -13.63
C PRO A 236 -7.36 1.15 -13.21
N PHE A 237 -8.14 2.22 -13.20
CA PHE A 237 -7.67 3.61 -13.04
C PHE A 237 -6.42 3.91 -13.89
N ASN A 238 -6.46 3.51 -15.18
CA ASN A 238 -5.38 3.60 -16.15
C ASN A 238 -4.10 2.80 -15.79
N GLY A 239 -4.12 2.00 -14.74
CA GLY A 239 -2.95 1.36 -14.13
C GLY A 239 -2.65 -0.06 -14.57
N THR A 240 -1.76 -0.69 -13.81
CA THR A 240 -1.17 -2.00 -14.07
C THR A 240 -2.14 -3.17 -13.91
N GLY A 241 -3.24 -2.97 -13.16
CA GLY A 241 -4.24 -4.02 -12.91
C GLY A 241 -5.03 -4.45 -14.14
N ASN A 242 -5.08 -3.65 -15.21
CA ASN A 242 -5.93 -3.91 -16.38
C ASN A 242 -5.77 -5.33 -16.95
N VAL A 243 -4.53 -5.71 -17.26
CA VAL A 243 -4.25 -7.01 -17.90
C VAL A 243 -4.43 -8.18 -16.93
N PRO A 244 -3.78 -8.23 -15.74
CA PRO A 244 -3.85 -9.38 -14.86
C PRO A 244 -5.25 -9.59 -14.24
N VAL A 245 -5.99 -8.53 -13.89
CA VAL A 245 -7.36 -8.67 -13.37
C VAL A 245 -8.31 -9.27 -14.43
N ARG A 246 -8.28 -8.75 -15.64
CA ARG A 246 -9.12 -9.29 -16.73
C ARG A 246 -8.74 -10.72 -17.08
N ARG A 247 -7.45 -11.05 -17.02
CA ARG A 247 -6.94 -12.38 -17.28
C ARG A 247 -7.41 -13.36 -16.22
N ILE A 248 -7.24 -13.06 -14.93
CA ILE A 248 -7.64 -13.98 -13.86
C ILE A 248 -9.14 -14.22 -13.86
N LEU A 249 -9.96 -13.19 -14.03
CA LEU A 249 -11.42 -13.33 -14.09
C LEU A 249 -11.87 -14.17 -15.28
N ARG A 250 -11.29 -13.97 -16.46
CA ARG A 250 -11.56 -14.80 -17.65
C ARG A 250 -11.16 -16.26 -17.43
N GLU A 251 -9.97 -16.52 -16.86
CA GLU A 251 -9.47 -17.86 -16.63
C GLU A 251 -10.24 -18.61 -15.54
N LEU A 252 -10.90 -17.91 -14.62
CA LEU A 252 -11.82 -18.47 -13.64
C LEU A 252 -13.22 -18.74 -14.22
N GLY A 253 -13.53 -18.18 -15.40
CA GLY A 253 -14.77 -18.43 -16.11
C GLY A 253 -15.83 -17.35 -16.00
N PHE A 254 -15.53 -16.17 -15.43
CA PHE A 254 -16.43 -15.01 -15.44
C PHE A 254 -16.63 -14.50 -16.88
N LYS A 255 -17.89 -14.36 -17.31
CA LYS A 255 -18.24 -14.00 -18.70
C LYS A 255 -18.58 -12.52 -18.86
N ASN A 256 -19.20 -11.90 -17.87
CA ASN A 256 -19.73 -10.54 -17.95
C ASN A 256 -18.85 -9.58 -17.14
N VAL A 257 -17.65 -9.30 -17.67
CA VAL A 257 -16.71 -8.32 -17.10
C VAL A 257 -16.71 -7.09 -17.99
N TYR A 258 -17.25 -5.97 -17.47
CA TYR A 258 -17.36 -4.69 -18.16
C TYR A 258 -16.28 -3.74 -17.68
N VAL A 259 -15.36 -3.36 -18.56
CA VAL A 259 -14.27 -2.46 -18.23
C VAL A 259 -14.66 -1.01 -18.54
N VAL A 260 -14.32 -0.09 -17.64
CA VAL A 260 -14.54 1.35 -17.85
C VAL A 260 -13.61 1.85 -18.96
N ALA A 261 -14.14 2.02 -20.17
CA ALA A 261 -13.38 2.30 -21.39
C ALA A 261 -12.50 3.57 -21.29
N ALA A 262 -12.98 4.61 -20.57
CA ALA A 262 -12.23 5.86 -20.38
C ALA A 262 -11.00 5.71 -19.44
N GLN A 263 -10.95 4.63 -18.66
CA GLN A 263 -9.90 4.36 -17.68
C GLN A 263 -9.13 3.05 -17.97
N GLU A 264 -9.40 2.40 -19.10
CA GLU A 264 -8.82 1.12 -19.48
C GLU A 264 -7.36 1.24 -19.91
N LYS A 265 -7.06 2.22 -20.77
CA LYS A 265 -5.70 2.38 -21.31
C LYS A 265 -4.81 3.15 -20.34
N PRO A 266 -3.50 2.85 -20.30
CA PRO A 266 -2.55 3.64 -19.53
C PRO A 266 -2.64 5.13 -19.91
N ASP A 267 -2.84 5.98 -18.91
CA ASP A 267 -2.82 7.43 -19.03
C ASP A 267 -1.97 8.02 -17.89
N PRO A 268 -0.76 8.54 -18.19
CA PRO A 268 0.14 9.07 -17.16
C PRO A 268 -0.35 10.37 -16.51
N ASN A 269 -1.38 11.02 -17.10
CA ASN A 269 -1.98 12.24 -16.58
C ASN A 269 -3.28 12.00 -15.81
N PHE A 270 -3.82 10.76 -15.81
CA PHE A 270 -5.08 10.41 -15.17
C PHE A 270 -6.22 11.38 -15.51
N THR A 271 -6.41 11.70 -16.78
CA THR A 271 -7.28 12.80 -17.27
C THR A 271 -8.75 12.68 -16.85
N THR A 272 -9.20 11.49 -16.44
CA THR A 272 -10.56 11.24 -15.94
C THR A 272 -10.67 11.23 -14.41
N LEU A 273 -9.56 11.47 -13.70
CA LEU A 273 -9.42 11.36 -12.25
C LEU A 273 -8.71 12.60 -11.71
N GLU A 274 -9.12 13.13 -10.56
CA GLU A 274 -8.34 14.13 -9.85
C GLU A 274 -7.03 13.50 -9.35
N TYR A 275 -7.15 12.31 -8.78
CA TYR A 275 -6.05 11.39 -8.47
C TYR A 275 -6.58 9.95 -8.40
N PRO A 276 -5.77 8.94 -8.74
CA PRO A 276 -6.23 7.56 -8.92
C PRO A 276 -6.31 6.79 -7.58
N ASN A 277 -7.13 7.28 -6.65
CA ASN A 277 -7.26 6.69 -5.31
C ASN A 277 -8.57 5.93 -5.15
N PRO A 278 -8.56 4.60 -4.91
CA PRO A 278 -9.77 3.82 -4.67
C PRO A 278 -10.54 4.18 -3.38
N GLU A 279 -9.95 4.99 -2.51
CA GLU A 279 -10.64 5.54 -1.32
C GLU A 279 -11.54 6.73 -1.68
N ASP A 280 -11.32 7.37 -2.85
CA ASP A 280 -12.09 8.54 -3.27
C ASP A 280 -13.36 8.11 -4.03
N PRO A 281 -14.58 8.40 -3.53
CA PRO A 281 -15.82 8.10 -4.24
C PRO A 281 -15.92 8.77 -5.62
N LYS A 282 -15.27 9.93 -5.83
CA LYS A 282 -15.28 10.63 -7.12
C LYS A 282 -14.59 9.82 -8.21
N ALA A 283 -13.56 9.03 -7.87
CA ALA A 283 -12.84 8.18 -8.81
C ALA A 283 -13.76 7.12 -9.45
N PHE A 284 -14.85 6.74 -8.77
CA PHE A 284 -15.82 5.75 -9.25
C PHE A 284 -16.92 6.32 -10.15
N THR A 285 -16.93 7.60 -10.47
CA THR A 285 -18.00 8.25 -11.25
C THR A 285 -18.31 7.50 -12.56
N TYR A 286 -17.29 7.12 -13.33
CA TYR A 286 -17.47 6.38 -14.58
C TYR A 286 -17.90 4.92 -14.34
N ALA A 287 -17.34 4.27 -13.35
CA ALA A 287 -17.67 2.89 -12.99
C ALA A 287 -19.10 2.75 -12.48
N LEU A 288 -19.57 3.69 -11.64
CA LEU A 288 -20.95 3.73 -11.14
C LEU A 288 -21.95 3.99 -12.26
N ARG A 289 -21.62 4.84 -13.27
CA ARG A 289 -22.47 5.04 -14.44
C ARG A 289 -22.62 3.75 -15.24
N LEU A 290 -21.49 3.12 -15.58
CA LEU A 290 -21.48 1.86 -16.32
C LEU A 290 -22.23 0.76 -15.55
N ALA A 291 -22.06 0.70 -14.23
CA ALA A 291 -22.74 -0.29 -13.39
C ALA A 291 -24.26 -0.16 -13.43
N LYS A 292 -24.79 1.08 -13.46
CA LYS A 292 -26.23 1.33 -13.61
C LYS A 292 -26.74 0.92 -15.00
N GLU A 293 -25.94 1.13 -16.06
CA GLU A 293 -26.30 0.76 -17.44
C GLU A 293 -26.40 -0.75 -17.62
N VAL A 294 -25.48 -1.50 -17.03
CA VAL A 294 -25.43 -2.97 -17.16
C VAL A 294 -26.14 -3.72 -16.03
N ASP A 295 -26.61 -3.02 -15.02
CA ASP A 295 -27.15 -3.59 -13.77
C ASP A 295 -26.14 -4.55 -13.11
N ALA A 296 -24.99 -4.02 -12.72
CA ALA A 296 -23.88 -4.80 -12.19
C ALA A 296 -24.13 -5.30 -10.75
N ASP A 297 -23.60 -6.46 -10.40
CA ASP A 297 -23.61 -7.01 -9.03
C ASP A 297 -22.51 -6.39 -8.16
N ILE A 298 -21.33 -6.14 -8.78
CA ILE A 298 -20.13 -5.63 -8.09
C ILE A 298 -19.38 -4.65 -8.99
N ILE A 299 -18.80 -3.64 -8.36
CA ILE A 299 -17.93 -2.64 -9.00
C ILE A 299 -16.59 -2.65 -8.29
N LEU A 300 -15.51 -2.75 -9.05
CA LEU A 300 -14.16 -2.87 -8.57
C LEU A 300 -13.25 -1.84 -9.25
N ALA A 301 -12.33 -1.25 -8.50
CA ALA A 301 -11.28 -0.42 -9.07
C ALA A 301 -9.95 -0.62 -8.34
N THR A 302 -8.86 -0.75 -9.11
CA THR A 302 -7.49 -0.86 -8.59
C THR A 302 -6.74 0.45 -8.81
N ASP A 303 -5.85 0.80 -7.88
CA ASP A 303 -4.94 1.92 -8.05
C ASP A 303 -3.83 1.63 -9.09
N PRO A 304 -3.01 2.60 -9.48
CA PRO A 304 -2.09 2.46 -10.61
C PRO A 304 -1.09 1.30 -10.52
N ASP A 305 -0.59 0.96 -9.34
CA ASP A 305 0.32 -0.17 -9.13
C ASP A 305 -0.40 -1.43 -8.62
N ALA A 306 -1.74 -1.38 -8.59
CA ALA A 306 -2.65 -2.49 -8.30
C ALA A 306 -2.33 -3.24 -6.99
N ASP A 307 -1.99 -2.48 -5.95
CA ASP A 307 -1.83 -2.99 -4.60
C ASP A 307 -3.07 -2.70 -3.71
N ARG A 308 -3.99 -1.81 -4.15
CA ARG A 308 -5.23 -1.44 -3.46
C ARG A 308 -6.46 -1.70 -4.31
N LEU A 309 -7.57 -2.00 -3.64
CA LEU A 309 -8.85 -2.32 -4.27
C LEU A 309 -10.02 -1.57 -3.63
N GLY A 310 -10.70 -0.74 -4.40
CA GLY A 310 -12.00 -0.16 -4.02
C GLY A 310 -13.16 -0.99 -4.54
N VAL A 311 -14.23 -1.07 -3.76
CA VAL A 311 -15.36 -1.97 -3.98
C VAL A 311 -16.70 -1.27 -3.75
N TYR A 312 -17.66 -1.53 -4.63
CA TYR A 312 -19.08 -1.25 -4.42
C TYR A 312 -19.91 -2.49 -4.74
N SER A 313 -20.98 -2.68 -4.01
CA SER A 313 -21.99 -3.70 -4.30
C SER A 313 -23.39 -3.16 -4.10
N LYS A 314 -24.34 -3.79 -4.78
CA LYS A 314 -25.76 -3.40 -4.74
C LYS A 314 -26.38 -3.80 -3.40
N ASP A 315 -27.04 -2.88 -2.74
CA ASP A 315 -27.91 -3.13 -1.60
C ASP A 315 -29.28 -3.59 -2.12
N THR A 316 -29.71 -4.79 -1.78
CA THR A 316 -30.99 -5.33 -2.27
C THR A 316 -32.20 -4.59 -1.71
N LYS A 317 -32.08 -3.92 -0.55
CA LYS A 317 -33.18 -3.17 0.09
C LYS A 317 -33.42 -1.82 -0.58
N SER A 318 -32.37 -1.07 -0.88
CA SER A 318 -32.48 0.26 -1.48
C SER A 318 -32.33 0.26 -3.01
N GLY A 319 -31.71 -0.78 -3.58
CA GLY A 319 -31.33 -0.84 -4.99
C GLY A 319 -30.12 0.03 -5.35
N GLU A 320 -29.49 0.69 -4.38
CA GLU A 320 -28.32 1.55 -4.57
C GLU A 320 -27.01 0.79 -4.45
N TYR A 321 -25.97 1.30 -5.09
CA TYR A 321 -24.60 0.83 -4.89
C TYR A 321 -24.00 1.46 -3.64
N LYS A 322 -23.55 0.63 -2.71
CA LYS A 322 -22.88 1.01 -1.47
C LYS A 322 -21.39 0.76 -1.56
N SER A 323 -20.58 1.72 -1.12
CA SER A 323 -19.12 1.59 -1.04
C SER A 323 -18.70 0.79 0.17
N PHE A 324 -17.60 0.05 0.02
CA PHE A 324 -16.92 -0.63 1.12
C PHE A 324 -15.68 0.17 1.50
N THR A 325 -15.43 0.33 2.79
CA THR A 325 -14.12 0.76 3.28
C THR A 325 -13.09 -0.37 3.13
N GLY A 326 -11.80 -0.07 3.25
CA GLY A 326 -10.77 -1.10 3.25
C GLY A 326 -10.97 -2.13 4.35
N ASN A 327 -11.41 -1.68 5.54
CA ASN A 327 -11.79 -2.57 6.64
C ASN A 327 -12.97 -3.49 6.26
N MET A 328 -14.03 -2.97 5.69
CA MET A 328 -15.20 -3.76 5.28
C MET A 328 -14.81 -4.80 4.21
N SER A 329 -14.05 -4.40 3.20
CA SER A 329 -13.58 -5.31 2.14
C SER A 329 -12.69 -6.42 2.73
N GLY A 330 -11.76 -6.05 3.62
CA GLY A 330 -10.89 -7.00 4.31
C GLY A 330 -11.68 -8.02 5.13
N MET A 331 -12.67 -7.56 5.91
CA MET A 331 -13.50 -8.45 6.74
C MET A 331 -14.41 -9.36 5.92
N LEU A 332 -14.95 -8.85 4.81
CA LEU A 332 -15.76 -9.66 3.89
C LEU A 332 -14.93 -10.77 3.23
N ILE A 333 -13.72 -10.44 2.76
CA ILE A 333 -12.78 -11.44 2.21
C ILE A 333 -12.41 -12.45 3.29
N ALA A 334 -12.04 -12.00 4.49
CA ALA A 334 -11.65 -12.87 5.60
C ALA A 334 -12.78 -13.85 5.97
N GLU A 335 -14.00 -13.37 6.21
CA GLU A 335 -15.13 -14.23 6.57
C GLU A 335 -15.45 -15.24 5.47
N TYR A 336 -15.40 -14.81 4.19
CA TYR A 336 -15.58 -15.72 3.06
C TYR A 336 -14.50 -16.81 3.03
N LEU A 337 -13.22 -16.42 3.03
CA LEU A 337 -12.10 -17.36 2.94
C LEU A 337 -12.08 -18.34 4.10
N LEU A 338 -12.20 -17.84 5.33
CA LEU A 338 -12.10 -18.66 6.53
C LEU A 338 -13.27 -19.61 6.65
N SER A 339 -14.50 -19.16 6.32
CA SER A 339 -15.68 -20.03 6.31
C SER A 339 -15.53 -21.15 5.27
N GLN A 340 -15.09 -20.82 4.07
CA GLN A 340 -14.93 -21.82 2.99
C GLN A 340 -13.75 -22.77 3.25
N ARG A 341 -12.63 -22.29 3.78
CA ARG A 341 -11.51 -23.16 4.20
C ARG A 341 -11.93 -24.11 5.31
N LYS A 342 -12.67 -23.61 6.30
CA LYS A 342 -13.21 -24.42 7.40
C LYS A 342 -14.17 -25.52 6.89
N GLU A 343 -15.11 -25.16 6.02
CA GLU A 343 -16.07 -26.09 5.41
C GLU A 343 -15.37 -27.20 4.60
N LYS A 344 -14.27 -26.86 3.93
CA LYS A 344 -13.47 -27.80 3.09
C LYS A 344 -12.36 -28.52 3.86
N GLY A 345 -12.18 -28.26 5.15
CA GLY A 345 -11.09 -28.84 5.95
C GLY A 345 -9.70 -28.35 5.56
N LEU A 346 -9.61 -27.12 5.02
CA LEU A 346 -8.36 -26.49 4.56
C LEU A 346 -7.84 -25.43 5.54
N LEU A 347 -8.58 -25.13 6.61
CA LEU A 347 -8.16 -24.15 7.62
C LEU A 347 -7.12 -24.79 8.53
N HIS A 348 -5.97 -24.14 8.70
CA HIS A 348 -4.89 -24.67 9.52
C HIS A 348 -5.18 -24.50 11.02
N GLU A 349 -4.84 -25.53 11.81
CA GLU A 349 -5.01 -25.48 13.28
C GLU A 349 -4.15 -24.40 13.94
N ASN A 350 -2.97 -24.11 13.39
CA ASN A 350 -2.05 -23.04 13.81
C ASN A 350 -2.14 -21.80 12.88
N GLY A 351 -3.30 -21.56 12.29
CA GLY A 351 -3.52 -20.45 11.37
C GLY A 351 -3.36 -19.08 12.04
N ALA A 352 -2.79 -18.13 11.33
CA ALA A 352 -2.64 -16.73 11.76
C ALA A 352 -3.40 -15.77 10.86
N PHE A 353 -4.04 -14.78 11.50
CA PHE A 353 -4.66 -13.63 10.89
C PHE A 353 -3.87 -12.38 11.29
N VAL A 354 -3.40 -11.59 10.32
CA VAL A 354 -2.54 -10.43 10.57
C VAL A 354 -3.26 -9.13 10.20
N LYS A 355 -3.26 -8.14 11.12
CA LYS A 355 -3.84 -6.80 10.87
C LYS A 355 -2.88 -5.70 11.35
N THR A 356 -3.08 -4.46 10.88
CA THR A 356 -2.40 -3.31 11.48
C THR A 356 -3.11 -2.87 12.75
N ILE A 357 -2.39 -2.16 13.63
CA ILE A 357 -2.94 -1.58 14.86
C ILE A 357 -4.08 -0.56 14.63
N VAL A 358 -4.23 -0.05 13.40
CA VAL A 358 -5.29 0.90 13.01
C VAL A 358 -6.36 0.29 12.11
N SER A 359 -6.32 -1.03 11.92
CA SER A 359 -7.38 -1.79 11.26
C SER A 359 -8.49 -2.16 12.24
N THR A 360 -9.67 -2.51 11.71
CA THR A 360 -10.88 -2.77 12.51
C THR A 360 -10.72 -3.86 13.57
N ASN A 361 -11.27 -3.64 14.76
CA ASN A 361 -11.39 -4.65 15.82
C ASN A 361 -12.46 -5.73 15.52
N LEU A 362 -13.20 -5.63 14.41
CA LEU A 362 -14.03 -6.74 13.91
C LEU A 362 -13.17 -7.97 13.58
N ALA A 363 -11.92 -7.76 13.16
CA ALA A 363 -10.96 -8.83 12.89
C ALA A 363 -10.68 -9.72 14.12
N ASP A 364 -10.70 -9.14 15.33
CA ASP A 364 -10.50 -9.86 16.60
C ASP A 364 -11.60 -10.91 16.81
N LEU A 365 -12.84 -10.53 16.51
CA LEU A 365 -13.99 -11.41 16.67
C LEU A 365 -14.01 -12.51 15.61
N ILE A 366 -13.66 -12.18 14.37
CA ILE A 366 -13.54 -13.16 13.28
C ILE A 366 -12.40 -14.14 13.58
N ALA A 367 -11.21 -13.68 13.95
CA ALA A 367 -10.10 -14.55 14.30
C ALA A 367 -10.47 -15.51 15.44
N LYS A 368 -11.18 -15.02 16.46
CA LYS A 368 -11.68 -15.83 17.57
C LYS A 368 -12.67 -16.90 17.12
N GLU A 369 -13.62 -16.58 16.24
CA GLU A 369 -14.62 -17.51 15.69
C GLU A 369 -13.97 -18.69 14.95
N TYR A 370 -12.89 -18.41 14.25
CA TYR A 370 -12.14 -19.42 13.48
C TYR A 370 -10.95 -20.02 14.23
N ASN A 371 -10.80 -19.69 15.52
CA ASN A 371 -9.69 -20.14 16.40
C ASN A 371 -8.30 -19.85 15.80
N LEU A 372 -8.14 -18.68 15.19
CA LEU A 372 -6.89 -18.22 14.61
C LEU A 372 -6.08 -17.38 15.60
N LYS A 373 -4.76 -17.41 15.45
CA LYS A 373 -3.89 -16.45 16.12
C LYS A 373 -4.03 -15.09 15.45
N LEU A 374 -4.60 -14.10 16.14
CA LEU A 374 -4.56 -12.72 15.69
C LEU A 374 -3.19 -12.11 16.02
N ILE A 375 -2.59 -11.46 15.04
CA ILE A 375 -1.31 -10.74 15.19
C ILE A 375 -1.52 -9.31 14.72
N GLU A 376 -1.23 -8.37 15.60
CA GLU A 376 -1.20 -6.94 15.28
C GLU A 376 0.21 -6.51 14.91
N VAL A 377 0.33 -5.64 13.90
CA VAL A 377 1.59 -5.03 13.46
C VAL A 377 1.43 -3.51 13.32
N LEU A 378 2.52 -2.78 13.25
CA LEU A 378 2.49 -1.35 12.94
C LEU A 378 1.87 -1.09 11.56
N THR A 379 1.43 0.16 11.33
CA THR A 379 0.86 0.59 10.05
C THR A 379 1.86 0.44 8.91
N GLY A 380 1.44 -0.25 7.86
CA GLY A 380 2.21 -0.53 6.64
C GLY A 380 2.32 -2.02 6.36
N PHE A 381 1.96 -2.41 5.14
CA PHE A 381 1.86 -3.82 4.75
C PHE A 381 3.20 -4.57 4.83
N LYS A 382 4.32 -3.85 4.76
CA LYS A 382 5.66 -4.42 4.95
C LYS A 382 5.81 -5.20 6.27
N TYR A 383 5.12 -4.78 7.33
CA TYR A 383 5.13 -5.51 8.59
C TYR A 383 4.26 -6.79 8.53
N ILE A 384 3.21 -6.81 7.72
CA ILE A 384 2.44 -8.03 7.43
C ILE A 384 3.29 -9.01 6.62
N GLY A 385 3.95 -8.53 5.56
CA GLY A 385 4.88 -9.33 4.76
C GLY A 385 6.04 -9.90 5.60
N GLU A 386 6.57 -9.12 6.53
CA GLU A 386 7.61 -9.55 7.47
C GLU A 386 7.12 -10.67 8.41
N GLN A 387 5.86 -10.62 8.89
CA GLN A 387 5.29 -11.70 9.69
C GLN A 387 5.21 -13.01 8.91
N ILE A 388 4.84 -12.98 7.64
CA ILE A 388 4.82 -14.19 6.80
C ILE A 388 6.22 -14.80 6.73
N LYS A 389 7.26 -13.97 6.54
CA LYS A 389 8.65 -14.41 6.57
C LYS A 389 9.02 -15.07 7.90
N PHE A 390 8.64 -14.46 9.03
CA PHE A 390 8.92 -15.03 10.35
C PHE A 390 8.20 -16.35 10.59
N PHE A 391 6.98 -16.51 10.09
CA PHE A 391 6.26 -17.79 10.16
C PHE A 391 7.00 -18.88 9.41
N GLU A 392 7.44 -18.60 8.18
CA GLU A 392 8.21 -19.55 7.36
C GLU A 392 9.56 -19.91 7.99
N GLN A 393 10.30 -18.90 8.51
CA GLN A 393 11.64 -19.12 9.10
C GLN A 393 11.60 -19.89 10.42
N ASN A 394 10.57 -19.63 11.24
CA ASN A 394 10.47 -20.21 12.60
C ASN A 394 9.49 -21.38 12.67
N ASN A 395 8.80 -21.69 11.57
CA ASN A 395 7.78 -22.74 11.50
C ASN A 395 6.73 -22.63 12.63
N THR A 396 6.22 -21.40 12.85
CA THR A 396 5.34 -21.08 13.99
C THR A 396 3.86 -21.12 13.64
N TYR A 397 3.47 -20.41 12.59
CA TYR A 397 2.08 -20.26 12.15
C TYR A 397 1.95 -20.43 10.64
N GLU A 398 0.74 -20.82 10.20
CA GLU A 398 0.35 -20.78 8.80
C GLU A 398 -0.44 -19.49 8.54
N TYR A 399 -0.03 -18.74 7.52
CA TYR A 399 -0.68 -17.49 7.16
C TYR A 399 -2.03 -17.76 6.48
N GLU A 400 -3.12 -17.31 7.08
CA GLU A 400 -4.45 -17.43 6.50
C GLU A 400 -4.89 -16.18 5.74
N PHE A 401 -4.69 -15.00 6.34
CA PHE A 401 -5.07 -13.74 5.74
C PHE A 401 -4.39 -12.57 6.45
N GLY A 402 -4.17 -11.46 5.70
CA GLY A 402 -3.71 -10.20 6.28
C GLY A 402 -4.19 -9.00 5.47
N PHE A 403 -4.46 -7.90 6.16
CA PHE A 403 -4.99 -6.69 5.55
C PHE A 403 -4.60 -5.42 6.32
N GLU A 404 -4.71 -4.29 5.63
CA GLU A 404 -4.62 -2.96 6.21
C GLU A 404 -5.86 -2.13 5.86
N GLU A 405 -6.17 -1.12 6.69
CA GLU A 405 -7.32 -0.23 6.53
C GLU A 405 -7.29 0.55 5.21
N SER A 406 -6.11 0.75 4.66
CA SER A 406 -5.88 1.52 3.43
C SER A 406 -6.13 0.72 2.15
N TYR A 407 -7.20 -0.08 2.13
CA TYR A 407 -7.73 -0.78 0.95
C TYR A 407 -6.83 -1.89 0.39
N GLY A 408 -5.92 -2.44 1.20
CA GLY A 408 -5.01 -3.48 0.77
C GLY A 408 -5.07 -4.76 1.60
N CYS A 409 -4.97 -5.90 0.95
CA CYS A 409 -4.89 -7.21 1.59
C CYS A 409 -4.04 -8.19 0.76
N LEU A 410 -3.74 -9.34 1.35
CA LEU A 410 -3.08 -10.44 0.68
C LEU A 410 -3.77 -11.76 1.03
N VAL A 411 -4.13 -12.53 0.02
CA VAL A 411 -4.63 -13.90 0.12
C VAL A 411 -3.54 -14.84 -0.39
N GLY A 412 -3.10 -15.77 0.44
CA GLY A 412 -1.96 -16.65 0.13
C GLY A 412 -0.60 -15.99 0.39
N THR A 413 0.47 -16.68 0.02
CA THR A 413 1.85 -16.28 0.34
C THR A 413 2.75 -16.14 -0.89
N HIS A 414 2.16 -15.99 -2.08
CA HIS A 414 2.88 -15.83 -3.34
C HIS A 414 3.67 -14.52 -3.41
N ALA A 415 3.14 -13.46 -2.82
CA ALA A 415 3.75 -12.14 -2.67
C ALA A 415 3.97 -11.79 -1.18
N ARG A 416 4.60 -10.64 -0.91
CA ARG A 416 4.83 -10.08 0.44
C ARG A 416 4.38 -8.62 0.53
N ASP A 417 3.57 -8.20 -0.41
CA ASP A 417 2.86 -6.92 -0.40
C ASP A 417 1.38 -7.14 -0.71
N LYS A 418 0.58 -6.11 -0.56
CA LYS A 418 -0.83 -6.09 -0.95
C LYS A 418 -0.98 -6.53 -2.40
N ASP A 419 -2.00 -7.32 -2.66
CA ASP A 419 -2.32 -7.77 -4.01
C ASP A 419 -3.79 -7.52 -4.33
N ALA A 420 -4.05 -6.46 -5.11
CA ALA A 420 -5.40 -6.15 -5.55
C ALA A 420 -5.92 -7.16 -6.57
N ILE A 421 -5.06 -7.89 -7.29
CA ILE A 421 -5.49 -8.88 -8.28
C ILE A 421 -6.10 -10.11 -7.57
N VAL A 422 -5.41 -10.62 -6.53
CA VAL A 422 -5.95 -11.71 -5.72
C VAL A 422 -7.17 -11.28 -4.92
N ALA A 423 -7.21 -10.01 -4.47
CA ALA A 423 -8.38 -9.45 -3.77
C ALA A 423 -9.60 -9.36 -4.70
N VAL A 424 -9.44 -8.91 -5.95
CA VAL A 424 -10.49 -8.94 -6.99
C VAL A 424 -10.98 -10.37 -7.21
N MET A 425 -10.05 -11.31 -7.36
CA MET A 425 -10.38 -12.73 -7.53
C MET A 425 -11.24 -13.25 -6.37
N ALA A 426 -10.80 -13.02 -5.12
CA ALA A 426 -11.49 -13.50 -3.93
C ALA A 426 -12.89 -12.85 -3.77
N LEU A 427 -13.01 -11.55 -4.04
CA LEU A 427 -14.30 -10.84 -3.96
C LEU A 427 -15.26 -11.25 -5.08
N CYS A 428 -14.79 -11.46 -6.30
CA CYS A 428 -15.63 -11.96 -7.38
C CYS A 428 -16.11 -13.40 -7.11
N GLU A 429 -15.25 -14.25 -6.56
CA GLU A 429 -15.64 -15.60 -6.14
C GLU A 429 -16.64 -15.55 -4.98
N ALA A 430 -16.42 -14.69 -3.98
CA ALA A 430 -17.38 -14.45 -2.90
C ALA A 430 -18.72 -13.93 -3.44
N ALA A 431 -18.70 -12.98 -4.38
CA ALA A 431 -19.91 -12.47 -5.02
C ALA A 431 -20.68 -13.57 -5.76
N ALA A 432 -19.99 -14.45 -6.47
CA ALA A 432 -20.58 -15.62 -7.11
C ALA A 432 -21.21 -16.58 -6.09
N TYR A 433 -20.49 -16.86 -4.99
CA TYR A 433 -20.98 -17.72 -3.91
C TYR A 433 -22.23 -17.15 -3.23
N TYR A 434 -22.24 -15.86 -2.89
CA TYR A 434 -23.39 -15.25 -2.27
C TYR A 434 -24.56 -15.03 -3.24
N LYS A 435 -24.29 -14.72 -4.53
CA LYS A 435 -25.30 -14.66 -5.57
C LYS A 435 -26.01 -16.01 -5.76
N SER A 436 -25.28 -17.13 -5.69
CA SER A 436 -25.91 -18.47 -5.72
C SER A 436 -26.85 -18.74 -4.55
N LYS A 437 -26.74 -17.96 -3.46
CA LYS A 437 -27.63 -17.97 -2.29
C LYS A 437 -28.70 -16.85 -2.31
N GLY A 438 -28.74 -16.06 -3.38
CA GLY A 438 -29.73 -14.98 -3.55
C GLY A 438 -29.44 -13.70 -2.77
N ILE A 439 -28.20 -13.48 -2.34
CA ILE A 439 -27.77 -12.26 -1.63
C ILE A 439 -26.56 -11.61 -2.31
N THR A 440 -26.36 -10.32 -2.06
CA THR A 440 -25.22 -9.54 -2.57
C THR A 440 -24.07 -9.50 -1.55
N LEU A 441 -22.91 -8.94 -1.96
CA LEU A 441 -21.82 -8.68 -1.02
C LEU A 441 -22.21 -7.67 0.06
N TRP A 442 -23.06 -6.67 -0.26
CA TRP A 442 -23.56 -5.73 0.73
C TRP A 442 -24.46 -6.40 1.75
N ASP A 443 -25.39 -7.24 1.29
CA ASP A 443 -26.27 -7.99 2.19
C ASP A 443 -25.43 -8.90 3.12
N GLN A 444 -24.38 -9.51 2.58
CA GLN A 444 -23.45 -10.33 3.40
C GLN A 444 -22.66 -9.47 4.40
N MET A 445 -22.25 -8.25 4.05
CA MET A 445 -21.59 -7.35 5.00
C MET A 445 -22.54 -7.00 6.17
N ILE A 446 -23.81 -6.78 5.87
CA ILE A 446 -24.82 -6.57 6.93
C ILE A 446 -24.98 -7.82 7.80
N ASN A 447 -24.99 -9.04 7.24
CA ASN A 447 -25.00 -10.28 8.00
C ASN A 447 -23.78 -10.42 8.92
N ILE A 448 -22.59 -9.99 8.47
CA ILE A 448 -21.37 -9.96 9.29
C ILE A 448 -21.54 -8.97 10.46
N PHE A 449 -22.06 -7.77 10.18
CA PHE A 449 -22.33 -6.79 11.22
C PHE A 449 -23.40 -7.26 12.22
N ASP A 450 -24.47 -7.89 11.77
CA ASP A 450 -25.51 -8.47 12.63
C ASP A 450 -24.93 -9.56 13.55
N LYS A 451 -23.99 -10.36 13.03
CA LYS A 451 -23.33 -11.43 13.79
C LYS A 451 -22.34 -10.92 14.84
N TYR A 452 -21.50 -9.94 14.49
CA TYR A 452 -20.35 -9.54 15.30
C TYR A 452 -20.50 -8.15 15.92
N GLY A 453 -21.37 -7.31 15.39
CA GLY A 453 -21.57 -5.91 15.77
C GLY A 453 -21.17 -4.95 14.65
N TYR A 454 -21.71 -3.75 14.70
CA TYR A 454 -21.53 -2.70 13.70
C TYR A 454 -20.29 -1.88 13.98
N PHE A 455 -19.12 -2.40 13.55
CA PHE A 455 -17.85 -1.69 13.64
C PHE A 455 -17.75 -0.63 12.56
N LYS A 456 -17.26 0.53 12.93
CA LYS A 456 -16.99 1.63 12.00
C LYS A 456 -15.72 2.36 12.39
N GLU A 457 -14.89 2.61 11.38
CA GLU A 457 -13.63 3.31 11.53
C GLU A 457 -13.64 4.59 10.71
N GLY A 458 -12.84 5.56 11.16
CA GLY A 458 -12.62 6.82 10.49
C GLY A 458 -11.22 7.37 10.74
N GLN A 459 -10.85 8.37 9.95
CA GLN A 459 -9.59 9.07 10.14
C GLN A 459 -9.78 10.57 10.01
N LYS A 460 -9.06 11.34 10.82
CA LYS A 460 -8.89 12.78 10.69
C LYS A 460 -7.44 13.10 10.43
N ALA A 461 -7.16 13.74 9.30
CA ALA A 461 -5.82 14.18 8.94
C ALA A 461 -5.71 15.68 9.11
N VAL A 462 -4.64 16.13 9.74
CA VAL A 462 -4.36 17.55 9.97
C VAL A 462 -3.00 17.87 9.36
N THR A 463 -2.97 18.81 8.43
CA THR A 463 -1.74 19.31 7.80
C THR A 463 -1.45 20.70 8.32
N MET A 464 -0.26 20.91 8.87
CA MET A 464 0.22 22.20 9.37
C MET A 464 1.39 22.64 8.50
N LYS A 465 1.30 23.86 7.91
CA LYS A 465 2.29 24.29 6.91
C LYS A 465 3.62 24.71 7.53
N GLY A 466 4.71 24.37 6.85
CA GLY A 466 6.06 24.84 7.13
C GLY A 466 6.74 24.22 8.35
N ALA A 467 7.91 24.75 8.71
CA ALA A 467 8.70 24.28 9.85
C ALA A 467 7.98 24.46 11.20
N GLU A 468 7.19 25.53 11.34
CA GLU A 468 6.37 25.76 12.54
C GLU A 468 5.30 24.67 12.71
N GLY A 469 4.72 24.20 11.61
CA GLY A 469 3.76 23.09 11.64
C GLY A 469 4.37 21.78 12.14
N ALA A 470 5.60 21.47 11.73
CA ALA A 470 6.30 20.30 12.24
C ALA A 470 6.57 20.39 13.75
N VAL A 471 6.94 21.57 14.25
CA VAL A 471 7.13 21.81 15.69
C VAL A 471 5.82 21.69 16.47
N GLN A 472 4.71 22.18 15.92
CA GLN A 472 3.39 22.07 16.54
C GLN A 472 2.93 20.59 16.63
N ILE A 473 3.14 19.81 15.58
CA ILE A 473 2.81 18.37 15.59
C ILE A 473 3.68 17.63 16.61
N ALA A 474 4.98 17.92 16.67
CA ALA A 474 5.88 17.31 17.66
C ALA A 474 5.42 17.63 19.09
N LYS A 475 5.07 18.88 19.36
CA LYS A 475 4.53 19.31 20.65
C LYS A 475 3.21 18.60 20.99
N MET A 476 2.29 18.50 20.03
CA MET A 476 1.02 17.79 20.23
C MET A 476 1.25 16.32 20.62
N MET A 477 2.18 15.63 19.95
CA MET A 477 2.56 14.25 20.30
C MET A 477 3.20 14.14 21.67
N ASP A 478 4.04 15.11 22.06
CA ASP A 478 4.67 15.13 23.38
C ASP A 478 3.66 15.45 24.49
N ASP A 479 2.71 16.35 24.24
CA ASP A 479 1.64 16.66 25.19
C ASP A 479 0.74 15.44 25.42
N LEU A 480 0.31 14.75 24.36
CA LEU A 480 -0.48 13.50 24.45
C LEU A 480 0.29 12.37 25.15
N ARG A 481 1.61 12.30 24.96
CA ARG A 481 2.47 11.28 25.58
C ARG A 481 2.70 11.50 27.06
N ASN A 482 2.97 12.75 27.44
CA ASN A 482 3.32 13.09 28.81
C ASN A 482 2.09 13.31 29.70
N ASN A 483 0.96 13.70 29.10
CA ASN A 483 -0.32 13.92 29.78
C ASN A 483 -1.43 13.20 29.01
N PRO A 484 -1.42 11.85 28.97
CA PRO A 484 -2.41 11.10 28.21
C PRO A 484 -3.82 11.40 28.72
N PRO A 485 -4.78 11.70 27.83
CA PRO A 485 -6.15 11.95 28.21
C PRO A 485 -6.75 10.69 28.88
N LYS A 486 -7.54 10.88 29.94
CA LYS A 486 -8.21 9.77 30.63
C LYS A 486 -9.51 9.36 29.94
N LYS A 487 -10.04 10.21 29.07
CA LYS A 487 -11.26 9.97 28.31
C LYS A 487 -11.27 10.76 27.00
N PHE A 488 -12.04 10.26 26.05
CA PHE A 488 -12.40 10.94 24.79
C PHE A 488 -13.93 11.04 24.77
N GLY A 489 -14.47 12.27 24.98
CA GLY A 489 -15.92 12.45 25.10
C GLY A 489 -16.55 11.54 26.14
N ALA A 490 -17.43 10.62 25.70
CA ALA A 490 -18.11 9.64 26.53
C ALA A 490 -17.26 8.41 26.88
N TRP A 491 -16.16 8.16 26.15
CA TRP A 491 -15.35 6.94 26.32
C TRP A 491 -14.18 7.14 27.27
N ASN A 492 -14.01 6.20 28.20
CA ASN A 492 -12.86 6.16 29.09
C ASN A 492 -11.71 5.38 28.46
N VAL A 493 -10.48 5.85 28.65
CA VAL A 493 -9.27 5.12 28.26
C VAL A 493 -9.10 3.93 29.21
N VAL A 494 -8.96 2.73 28.65
CA VAL A 494 -8.72 1.49 29.41
C VAL A 494 -7.29 0.99 29.29
N GLU A 495 -6.63 1.26 28.16
CA GLU A 495 -5.23 0.95 27.94
C GLU A 495 -4.58 2.07 27.08
N PHE A 496 -3.34 2.42 27.39
CA PHE A 496 -2.55 3.39 26.65
C PHE A 496 -1.25 2.76 26.20
N ARG A 497 -0.94 2.83 24.88
CA ARG A 497 0.27 2.30 24.28
C ARG A 497 1.11 3.42 23.68
N ASP A 498 2.35 3.54 24.13
CA ASP A 498 3.38 4.42 23.57
C ASP A 498 4.44 3.57 22.85
N TYR A 499 4.33 3.45 21.55
CA TYR A 499 5.23 2.61 20.75
C TYR A 499 6.65 3.20 20.65
N LYS A 500 6.84 4.49 20.95
CA LYS A 500 8.17 5.10 21.02
C LYS A 500 8.93 4.66 22.27
N LYS A 501 8.21 4.35 23.35
CA LYS A 501 8.79 3.90 24.62
C LYS A 501 8.71 2.39 24.82
N ASP A 502 8.12 1.67 23.85
CA ASP A 502 7.76 0.25 24.00
C ASP A 502 6.98 -0.02 25.32
N GLU A 503 6.03 0.86 25.62
CA GLU A 503 5.26 0.80 26.88
C GLU A 503 3.75 0.76 26.62
N CYS A 504 3.10 -0.24 27.21
CA CYS A 504 1.66 -0.38 27.28
C CYS A 504 1.21 -0.31 28.74
N THR A 505 0.34 0.64 29.10
CA THR A 505 -0.15 0.86 30.47
C THR A 505 -1.64 0.51 30.57
N VAL A 506 -2.00 -0.44 31.42
CA VAL A 506 -3.40 -0.75 31.77
C VAL A 506 -3.88 0.27 32.82
N ILE A 507 -4.85 1.11 32.47
CA ILE A 507 -5.24 2.27 33.30
C ILE A 507 -5.81 1.86 34.67
N ALA A 508 -6.61 0.78 34.71
CA ALA A 508 -7.27 0.34 35.95
C ALA A 508 -6.30 -0.15 37.04
N THR A 509 -5.17 -0.76 36.63
CA THR A 509 -4.19 -1.37 37.54
C THR A 509 -2.89 -0.59 37.65
N GLY A 510 -2.59 0.27 36.65
CA GLY A 510 -1.30 0.89 36.49
C GLY A 510 -0.20 -0.08 36.02
N GLU A 511 -0.55 -1.31 35.65
CA GLU A 511 0.36 -2.32 35.15
C GLU A 511 0.99 -1.86 33.82
N LYS A 512 2.30 -2.02 33.71
CA LYS A 512 3.06 -1.70 32.51
C LYS A 512 3.65 -2.97 31.91
N LYS A 513 3.54 -3.12 30.60
CA LYS A 513 4.11 -4.21 29.80
C LYS A 513 4.69 -3.66 28.49
N PRO A 514 5.62 -4.37 27.82
CA PRO A 514 6.06 -4.00 26.47
C PRO A 514 4.89 -4.04 25.50
N THR A 515 4.91 -3.18 24.47
CA THR A 515 3.98 -3.26 23.32
C THR A 515 4.30 -4.47 22.44
N GLY A 516 5.58 -4.87 22.41
CA GLY A 516 6.08 -5.99 21.60
C GLY A 516 6.19 -5.68 20.13
N LEU A 517 6.08 -4.40 19.73
CA LEU A 517 6.23 -3.94 18.35
C LEU A 517 7.47 -3.02 18.21
N PRO A 518 8.01 -2.85 16.99
CA PRO A 518 9.15 -1.97 16.76
C PRO A 518 8.89 -0.53 17.24
N GLU A 519 9.98 0.18 17.59
CA GLU A 519 9.91 1.60 17.96
C GLU A 519 9.24 2.42 16.85
N SER A 520 8.22 3.19 17.23
CA SER A 520 7.50 4.07 16.31
C SER A 520 6.89 5.26 17.05
N ASN A 521 6.89 6.45 16.44
CA ASN A 521 6.27 7.63 17.05
C ASN A 521 4.74 7.58 16.90
N VAL A 522 4.12 6.59 17.54
CA VAL A 522 2.68 6.32 17.52
C VAL A 522 2.17 6.21 18.95
N LEU A 523 0.99 6.75 19.21
CA LEU A 523 0.24 6.62 20.46
C LEU A 523 -1.10 5.98 20.16
N TYR A 524 -1.47 4.96 20.95
CA TYR A 524 -2.73 4.26 20.81
C TYR A 524 -3.48 4.25 22.13
N PHE A 525 -4.76 4.59 22.09
CA PHE A 525 -5.67 4.64 23.21
C PHE A 525 -6.78 3.61 22.97
N GLU A 526 -6.75 2.51 23.71
CA GLU A 526 -7.88 1.59 23.81
C GLU A 526 -8.93 2.22 24.70
N LEU A 527 -10.16 2.25 24.25
CA LEU A 527 -11.28 2.84 24.94
C LEU A 527 -12.30 1.75 25.34
N ASN A 528 -13.18 2.04 26.30
CA ASN A 528 -14.27 1.12 26.59
C ASN A 528 -15.21 0.95 25.37
N ASP A 529 -16.07 -0.09 25.40
CA ASP A 529 -17.07 -0.42 24.38
C ASP A 529 -16.49 -0.65 22.97
N HIS A 530 -15.28 -1.24 22.91
CA HIS A 530 -14.54 -1.52 21.68
C HIS A 530 -14.20 -0.28 20.84
N ALA A 531 -14.24 0.90 21.43
CA ALA A 531 -13.76 2.10 20.77
C ALA A 531 -12.24 2.26 20.95
N TRP A 532 -11.59 2.99 20.03
CA TRP A 532 -10.17 3.26 20.10
C TRP A 532 -9.78 4.53 19.32
N CYS A 533 -8.63 5.09 19.66
CA CYS A 533 -8.03 6.21 18.95
C CYS A 533 -6.52 6.00 18.81
N CYS A 534 -5.96 6.31 17.65
CA CYS A 534 -4.52 6.22 17.39
C CYS A 534 -4.00 7.52 16.76
N ALA A 535 -2.99 8.12 17.35
CA ALA A 535 -2.31 9.31 16.84
C ALA A 535 -0.98 8.94 16.18
N ARG A 536 -0.80 9.30 14.90
CA ARG A 536 0.38 8.99 14.10
C ARG A 536 0.79 10.19 13.25
N PRO A 537 1.93 10.84 13.54
CA PRO A 537 2.49 11.85 12.65
C PRO A 537 3.10 11.22 11.39
N SER A 538 3.11 11.98 10.30
CA SER A 538 3.85 11.61 9.10
C SER A 538 5.35 11.72 9.34
N GLY A 539 6.13 10.79 8.79
CA GLY A 539 7.59 10.86 8.85
C GLY A 539 8.21 11.84 7.84
N THR A 540 7.45 12.24 6.82
CA THR A 540 7.98 13.00 5.67
C THR A 540 7.31 14.37 5.47
N GLU A 541 6.11 14.56 6.01
CA GLU A 541 5.30 15.77 5.83
C GLU A 541 4.86 16.32 7.19
N PRO A 542 4.64 17.64 7.34
CA PRO A 542 4.07 18.24 8.55
C PRO A 542 2.57 17.93 8.65
N LYS A 543 2.26 16.68 8.86
CA LYS A 543 0.91 16.11 8.90
C LYS A 543 0.81 15.09 10.03
N ILE A 544 -0.31 15.10 10.74
CA ILE A 544 -0.67 14.08 11.71
C ILE A 544 -2.01 13.45 11.32
N LYS A 545 -2.14 12.15 11.52
CA LYS A 545 -3.39 11.40 11.35
C LYS A 545 -3.86 10.87 12.69
N PHE A 546 -5.15 11.02 12.94
CA PHE A 546 -5.86 10.36 14.01
C PHE A 546 -6.78 9.31 13.38
N TYR A 547 -6.56 8.06 13.74
CA TYR A 547 -7.43 6.95 13.37
C TYR A 547 -8.33 6.65 14.56
N MET A 548 -9.57 6.30 14.28
CA MET A 548 -10.58 6.05 15.31
C MET A 548 -11.45 4.87 14.89
N GLY A 549 -11.93 4.13 15.86
CA GLY A 549 -12.90 3.08 15.65
C GLY A 549 -13.91 3.02 16.77
N VAL A 550 -15.13 2.64 16.42
CA VAL A 550 -16.26 2.49 17.35
C VAL A 550 -17.05 1.24 17.01
N LYS A 551 -17.88 0.79 17.99
CA LYS A 551 -18.88 -0.26 17.79
C LYS A 551 -20.27 0.29 18.07
N GLY A 552 -21.16 0.17 17.10
CA GLY A 552 -22.58 0.53 17.21
C GLY A 552 -23.49 -0.68 17.36
N THR A 553 -24.77 -0.38 17.56
CA THR A 553 -25.90 -1.33 17.56
C THR A 553 -26.58 -1.42 16.20
N GLY A 554 -26.21 -0.55 15.25
CA GLY A 554 -26.66 -0.44 13.86
C GLY A 554 -25.79 0.54 13.11
N LEU A 555 -25.96 0.67 11.79
CA LEU A 555 -25.17 1.58 10.96
C LEU A 555 -25.25 3.04 11.44
N GLU A 556 -26.47 3.55 11.67
CA GLU A 556 -26.70 4.93 12.10
C GLU A 556 -26.08 5.22 13.49
N ASP A 557 -26.19 4.26 14.43
CA ASP A 557 -25.57 4.39 15.76
C ASP A 557 -24.05 4.40 15.67
N ALA A 558 -23.47 3.56 14.79
CA ALA A 558 -22.04 3.54 14.55
C ALA A 558 -21.54 4.85 13.91
N ASP A 559 -22.32 5.41 12.95
CA ASP A 559 -22.02 6.69 12.33
C ASP A 559 -21.99 7.82 13.35
N LYS A 560 -23.03 7.91 14.16
CA LYS A 560 -23.14 8.93 15.22
C LYS A 560 -22.01 8.82 16.26
N LYS A 561 -21.71 7.61 16.72
CA LYS A 561 -20.61 7.38 17.66
C LYS A 561 -19.25 7.76 17.10
N LEU A 562 -19.00 7.48 15.81
CA LEU A 562 -17.76 7.86 15.15
C LEU A 562 -17.63 9.39 15.03
N GLU A 563 -18.71 10.10 14.72
CA GLU A 563 -18.75 11.55 14.72
C GLU A 563 -18.44 12.12 16.10
N GLU A 564 -19.14 11.64 17.16
CA GLU A 564 -18.91 12.05 18.55
C GLU A 564 -17.46 11.80 19.00
N LEU A 565 -16.84 10.67 18.62
CA LEU A 565 -15.46 10.38 18.95
C LEU A 565 -14.50 11.30 18.17
N THR A 566 -14.80 11.59 16.92
CA THR A 566 -14.01 12.51 16.07
C THR A 566 -14.00 13.93 16.64
N ASP A 567 -15.14 14.39 17.13
CA ASP A 567 -15.27 15.71 17.80
C ASP A 567 -14.49 15.74 19.09
N ALA A 568 -14.60 14.68 19.91
CA ALA A 568 -13.85 14.57 21.16
C ALA A 568 -12.31 14.56 20.94
N VAL A 569 -11.83 13.86 19.90
CA VAL A 569 -10.42 13.90 19.52
C VAL A 569 -10.01 15.31 19.11
N SER A 570 -10.86 15.99 18.33
CA SER A 570 -10.59 17.37 17.87
C SER A 570 -10.48 18.35 19.01
N GLU A 571 -11.39 18.27 20.01
CA GLU A 571 -11.37 19.10 21.22
C GLU A 571 -10.08 18.90 22.02
N ILE A 572 -9.66 17.63 22.22
CA ILE A 572 -8.46 17.30 23.01
C ILE A 572 -7.19 17.87 22.35
N VAL A 573 -7.11 17.84 21.03
CA VAL A 573 -5.91 18.31 20.30
C VAL A 573 -6.01 19.77 19.84
N GLY A 574 -7.11 20.46 20.17
CA GLY A 574 -7.28 21.89 19.90
C GLY A 574 -7.54 22.21 18.41
N LEU A 575 -8.32 21.38 17.71
CA LEU A 575 -8.62 21.48 16.28
C LEU A 575 -10.07 21.85 16.00
#